data_4c9a386964f0a42f12c3bd193c7d26b8
#
_entry.id   4c9a386964f0a42f12c3bd193c7d26b8
#
_cell.length_a   1.000
_cell.length_b   1.000
_cell.length_c   1.000
_cell.angle_alpha   90.00
_cell.angle_beta   90.00
_cell.angle_gamma   90.00
#
_symmetry.space_group_name_H-M   'P 1'
#
loop_
_entity.id
_entity.type
_entity.pdbx_description
1 polymer ?
#
loop_
_entity_poly.entity_id
_entity_poly.type
_entity_poly.pdbx_seq_one_letter_code
_entity_poly.pdbx_strand_id
1 'polypeptide(L)'
;DGQKADMVFTDPPYNINYQGVSDKRDKIKNDKMPDADFQDFLVQSVMSCETMYVCCSWQYAHLFKAAMEDLARKPKSMIVWNKVNPAQHLDKYYKQHEIIFYYGDFGGHKTLRGDVWEIKRQKNTVHPTMKPVELIDMAMIDQPDKKIVYDGFGGSGSTLISCEKNHRYCRMMELDPKYCDVIIKRWQDFT
;
A
#
# COMPACT_ATOMS: atom_id res chain seq x y z
N ASP A 1 -2.64 -23.43 2.14
CA ASP A 1 -2.83 -24.26 0.95
C ASP A 1 -1.60 -24.27 0.01
N GLY A 2 -0.52 -23.53 0.33
CA GLY A 2 0.73 -23.47 -0.44
C GLY A 2 0.67 -22.60 -1.71
N GLN A 3 -0.45 -21.91 -1.97
CA GLN A 3 -0.56 -21.01 -3.12
C GLN A 3 0.32 -19.76 -2.92
N LYS A 4 1.14 -19.46 -3.92
CA LYS A 4 1.99 -18.26 -3.93
C LYS A 4 1.26 -17.09 -4.60
N ALA A 5 1.51 -15.89 -4.11
CA ALA A 5 1.09 -14.68 -4.80
C ALA A 5 2.01 -14.40 -6.00
N ASP A 6 1.43 -13.88 -7.08
CA ASP A 6 2.18 -13.41 -8.25
C ASP A 6 2.66 -11.97 -8.04
N MET A 7 1.92 -11.20 -7.25
CA MET A 7 2.18 -9.79 -6.99
C MET A 7 1.75 -9.42 -5.56
N VAL A 8 2.49 -8.53 -4.96
CA VAL A 8 2.12 -7.84 -3.72
C VAL A 8 1.84 -6.37 -4.02
N PHE A 9 0.70 -5.85 -3.53
CA PHE A 9 0.49 -4.42 -3.35
C PHE A 9 0.05 -4.20 -1.92
N THR A 10 0.83 -3.45 -1.14
CA THR A 10 0.58 -3.39 0.31
C THR A 10 0.95 -2.03 0.91
N ASP A 11 0.20 -1.64 1.94
CA ASP A 11 0.30 -0.37 2.65
C ASP A 11 0.46 -0.61 4.16
N PRO A 12 1.63 -1.10 4.62
CA PRO A 12 1.85 -1.37 6.03
C PRO A 12 1.84 -0.08 6.87
N PRO A 13 1.66 -0.15 8.20
CA PRO A 13 1.87 0.97 9.10
C PRO A 13 3.23 1.62 8.86
N TYR A 14 3.33 2.95 9.02
CA TYR A 14 4.56 3.69 8.69
C TYR A 14 5.43 4.04 9.90
N ASN A 15 5.08 3.54 11.08
CA ASN A 15 5.74 3.83 12.36
C ASN A 15 5.71 5.32 12.77
N ILE A 16 4.76 6.09 12.24
CA ILE A 16 4.66 7.54 12.45
C ILE A 16 3.77 7.95 13.64
N ASN A 17 3.26 6.96 14.39
CA ASN A 17 2.28 7.18 15.46
C ASN A 17 1.10 8.04 14.96
N TYR A 18 0.51 7.62 13.84
CA TYR A 18 -0.51 8.41 13.18
C TYR A 18 -1.70 8.66 14.11
N GLN A 19 -1.95 9.94 14.37
CA GLN A 19 -3.16 10.41 15.03
C GLN A 19 -3.94 11.22 14.00
N GLY A 20 -5.16 10.80 13.70
CA GLY A 20 -6.04 11.56 12.80
C GLY A 20 -6.24 13.00 13.32
N VAL A 21 -6.48 13.92 12.41
CA VAL A 21 -6.71 15.37 12.73
C VAL A 21 -7.92 15.59 13.64
N SER A 22 -8.79 14.60 13.86
CA SER A 22 -9.88 14.65 14.82
C SER A 22 -9.74 13.52 15.83
N ASP A 23 -9.94 13.81 17.13
CA ASP A 23 -9.94 12.85 18.24
C ASP A 23 -10.92 11.66 18.08
N LYS A 24 -11.74 11.68 17.04
CA LYS A 24 -12.76 10.65 16.73
C LYS A 24 -12.26 9.55 15.77
N ARG A 25 -11.03 9.63 15.27
CA ARG A 25 -10.49 8.60 14.34
C ARG A 25 -9.69 7.56 15.10
N ASP A 26 -9.93 6.30 14.78
CA ASP A 26 -9.20 5.19 15.35
C ASP A 26 -7.69 5.33 15.07
N LYS A 27 -6.87 5.01 16.08
CA LYS A 27 -5.41 4.92 15.91
C LYS A 27 -5.10 3.69 15.07
N ILE A 28 -4.12 3.82 14.19
CA ILE A 28 -3.61 2.66 13.46
C ILE A 28 -2.88 1.76 14.47
N LYS A 29 -3.26 0.48 14.51
CA LYS A 29 -2.59 -0.51 15.34
C LYS A 29 -1.17 -0.74 14.84
N ASN A 30 -0.23 -0.93 15.77
CA ASN A 30 1.19 -1.18 15.48
C ASN A 30 1.92 -0.06 14.70
N ASP A 31 1.43 1.18 14.74
CA ASP A 31 2.05 2.33 14.06
C ASP A 31 3.05 3.10 14.95
N LYS A 32 3.55 2.47 16.01
CA LYS A 32 4.65 3.00 16.83
C LYS A 32 5.37 1.86 17.55
N MET A 33 6.61 1.62 17.15
CA MET A 33 7.54 0.69 17.78
C MET A 33 8.98 1.17 17.60
N PRO A 34 9.97 0.63 18.34
CA PRO A 34 11.40 0.88 18.08
C PRO A 34 11.78 0.53 16.64
N ASP A 35 12.74 1.22 16.06
CA ASP A 35 13.11 1.05 14.64
C ASP A 35 13.56 -0.38 14.30
N ALA A 36 14.29 -1.04 15.21
CA ALA A 36 14.70 -2.44 15.01
C ALA A 36 13.49 -3.38 14.97
N ASP A 37 12.54 -3.23 15.91
CA ASP A 37 11.32 -4.04 15.96
C ASP A 37 10.44 -3.76 14.73
N PHE A 38 10.45 -2.53 14.24
CA PHE A 38 9.72 -2.15 13.04
C PHE A 38 10.33 -2.79 11.78
N GLN A 39 11.65 -2.85 11.67
CA GLN A 39 12.33 -3.54 10.58
C GLN A 39 11.99 -5.03 10.58
N ASP A 40 12.08 -5.69 11.73
CA ASP A 40 11.69 -7.10 11.88
C ASP A 40 10.22 -7.34 11.53
N PHE A 41 9.34 -6.43 11.96
CA PHE A 41 7.93 -6.47 11.61
C PHE A 41 7.71 -6.40 10.09
N LEU A 42 8.41 -5.52 9.39
CA LEU A 42 8.32 -5.41 7.93
C LEU A 42 8.83 -6.68 7.25
N VAL A 43 9.96 -7.23 7.68
CA VAL A 43 10.52 -8.48 7.15
C VAL A 43 9.52 -9.64 7.26
N GLN A 44 8.82 -9.72 8.40
CA GLN A 44 7.86 -10.80 8.66
C GLN A 44 6.50 -10.60 7.96
N SER A 45 6.06 -9.35 7.80
CA SER A 45 4.70 -9.04 7.33
C SER A 45 4.62 -8.82 5.82
N VAL A 46 5.67 -8.29 5.20
CA VAL A 46 5.73 -8.12 3.75
C VAL A 46 6.14 -9.45 3.14
N MET A 47 5.18 -10.24 2.72
CA MET A 47 5.46 -11.52 2.06
C MET A 47 6.39 -11.32 0.86
N SER A 48 7.48 -12.07 0.84
CA SER A 48 8.42 -12.05 -0.27
C SER A 48 7.78 -12.64 -1.53
N CYS A 49 7.49 -11.76 -2.47
CA CYS A 49 7.06 -12.08 -3.82
C CYS A 49 8.05 -11.45 -4.80
N GLU A 50 8.13 -11.95 -6.02
CA GLU A 50 9.02 -11.39 -7.03
C GLU A 50 8.63 -9.95 -7.39
N THR A 51 7.35 -9.70 -7.56
CA THR A 51 6.79 -8.39 -7.93
C THR A 51 6.07 -7.77 -6.74
N MET A 52 6.57 -6.64 -6.24
CA MET A 52 5.98 -5.97 -5.09
C MET A 52 5.92 -4.46 -5.27
N TYR A 53 4.81 -3.88 -4.81
CA TYR A 53 4.59 -2.45 -4.62
C TYR A 53 4.33 -2.22 -3.13
N VAL A 54 5.27 -1.57 -2.46
CA VAL A 54 5.21 -1.35 -1.01
C VAL A 54 5.12 0.15 -0.73
N CYS A 55 3.97 0.58 -0.23
CA CYS A 55 3.75 1.97 0.17
C CYS A 55 4.57 2.29 1.43
N CYS A 56 5.14 3.48 1.50
CA CYS A 56 5.85 3.93 2.69
C CYS A 56 5.83 5.45 2.86
N SER A 57 6.13 5.90 4.07
CA SER A 57 6.44 7.30 4.34
C SER A 57 7.90 7.61 4.02
N TRP A 58 8.18 8.77 3.41
CA TRP A 58 9.55 9.22 3.16
C TRP A 58 10.41 9.27 4.44
N GLN A 59 9.80 9.52 5.61
CA GLN A 59 10.48 9.62 6.90
C GLN A 59 11.12 8.29 7.32
N TYR A 60 10.50 7.18 7.00
CA TYR A 60 10.92 5.82 7.35
C TYR A 60 11.38 4.99 6.14
N ALA A 61 11.50 5.61 4.97
CA ALA A 61 11.91 4.94 3.74
C ALA A 61 13.20 4.13 3.86
N HIS A 62 14.14 4.58 4.71
CA HIS A 62 15.40 3.89 4.98
C HIS A 62 15.17 2.54 5.68
N LEU A 63 14.24 2.43 6.64
CA LEU A 63 13.90 1.18 7.32
C LEU A 63 13.19 0.21 6.38
N PHE A 64 12.29 0.71 5.51
CA PHE A 64 11.67 -0.10 4.48
C PHE A 64 12.70 -0.69 3.52
N LYS A 65 13.68 0.10 3.09
CA LYS A 65 14.78 -0.39 2.24
C LYS A 65 15.61 -1.45 2.97
N ALA A 66 16.01 -1.20 4.21
CA ALA A 66 16.79 -2.13 5.01
C ALA A 66 16.06 -3.47 5.18
N ALA A 67 14.77 -3.45 5.57
CA ALA A 67 13.96 -4.66 5.70
C ALA A 67 13.89 -5.47 4.40
N MET A 68 13.79 -4.81 3.25
CA MET A 68 13.78 -5.51 1.97
C MET A 68 15.17 -6.03 1.56
N GLU A 69 16.24 -5.34 1.93
CA GLU A 69 17.62 -5.81 1.73
C GLU A 69 17.92 -7.07 2.54
N ASP A 70 17.37 -7.19 3.75
CA ASP A 70 17.43 -8.42 4.57
C ASP A 70 16.75 -9.61 3.86
N LEU A 71 15.74 -9.33 3.02
CA LEU A 71 15.10 -10.32 2.15
C LEU A 71 15.80 -10.49 0.78
N ALA A 72 17.02 -9.97 0.63
CA ALA A 72 17.78 -9.93 -0.63
C ALA A 72 17.01 -9.23 -1.79
N ARG A 73 16.19 -8.23 -1.46
CA ARG A 73 15.39 -7.46 -2.43
C ARG A 73 15.88 -6.02 -2.51
N LYS A 74 16.18 -5.57 -3.73
CA LYS A 74 16.54 -4.17 -4.00
C LYS A 74 15.43 -3.51 -4.80
N PRO A 75 15.00 -2.29 -4.45
CA PRO A 75 13.99 -1.59 -5.23
C PRO A 75 14.52 -1.30 -6.63
N LYS A 76 13.69 -1.51 -7.64
CA LYS A 76 13.96 -1.15 -9.03
C LYS A 76 13.55 0.28 -9.34
N SER A 77 12.51 0.76 -8.65
CA SER A 77 12.05 2.15 -8.78
C SER A 77 11.46 2.64 -7.46
N MET A 78 11.52 3.94 -7.27
CA MET A 78 10.77 4.66 -6.26
C MET A 78 9.69 5.47 -6.98
N ILE A 79 8.46 5.03 -6.86
CA ILE A 79 7.30 5.70 -7.44
C ILE A 79 6.83 6.77 -6.47
N VAL A 80 6.56 7.95 -6.97
CA VAL A 80 5.99 9.07 -6.21
C VAL A 80 4.51 9.21 -6.56
N TRP A 81 3.64 8.84 -5.62
CA TRP A 81 2.23 9.17 -5.75
C TRP A 81 2.00 10.65 -5.42
N ASN A 82 1.82 11.48 -6.46
CA ASN A 82 1.39 12.87 -6.34
C ASN A 82 -0.13 12.91 -6.13
N LYS A 83 -0.56 13.41 -4.96
CA LYS A 83 -1.98 13.46 -4.55
C LYS A 83 -2.76 14.59 -5.24
N VAL A 84 -2.11 15.41 -6.06
CA VAL A 84 -2.65 16.59 -6.75
C VAL A 84 -3.14 17.66 -5.77
N ASN A 85 -3.98 17.29 -4.80
CA ASN A 85 -4.49 18.19 -3.76
C ASN A 85 -3.73 17.95 -2.45
N PRO A 86 -2.81 18.84 -2.05
CA PRO A 86 -2.03 18.67 -0.84
C PRO A 86 -2.88 18.82 0.42
N ALA A 87 -2.50 18.10 1.49
CA ALA A 87 -3.02 18.36 2.81
C ALA A 87 -2.33 19.58 3.41
N GLN A 88 -3.10 20.56 3.85
CA GLN A 88 -2.59 21.79 4.45
C GLN A 88 -1.92 21.53 5.81
N HIS A 89 -0.85 22.25 6.07
CA HIS A 89 -0.18 22.34 7.37
C HIS A 89 0.16 23.81 7.65
N LEU A 90 0.16 24.20 8.93
CA LEU A 90 0.42 25.59 9.32
C LEU A 90 1.91 25.92 9.42
N ASP A 91 2.76 24.90 9.69
CA ASP A 91 4.15 25.06 10.11
C ASP A 91 5.17 24.39 9.17
N LYS A 92 4.72 23.83 8.04
CA LYS A 92 5.57 23.12 7.08
C LYS A 92 4.95 23.05 5.70
N TYR A 93 5.71 22.57 4.72
CA TYR A 93 5.18 22.33 3.38
C TYR A 93 4.00 21.38 3.39
N TYR A 94 3.04 21.61 2.51
CA TYR A 94 1.87 20.77 2.36
C TYR A 94 2.25 19.36 1.90
N LYS A 95 1.70 18.35 2.56
CA LYS A 95 1.96 16.95 2.23
C LYS A 95 1.22 16.58 0.95
N GLN A 96 1.93 16.56 -0.16
CA GLN A 96 1.39 16.33 -1.49
C GLN A 96 1.69 14.94 -2.04
N HIS A 97 2.65 14.21 -1.48
CA HIS A 97 3.06 12.92 -2.02
C HIS A 97 3.19 11.83 -0.96
N GLU A 98 3.17 10.60 -1.44
CA GLU A 98 3.65 9.39 -0.75
C GLU A 98 4.57 8.61 -1.68
N ILE A 99 5.38 7.71 -1.11
CA ILE A 99 6.34 6.91 -1.84
C ILE A 99 5.82 5.48 -1.94
N ILE A 100 6.08 4.83 -3.08
CA ILE A 100 5.86 3.40 -3.27
C ILE A 100 7.16 2.81 -3.82
N PHE A 101 7.75 1.87 -3.09
CA PHE A 101 8.88 1.11 -3.63
C PHE A 101 8.39 -0.01 -4.51
N TYR A 102 8.92 -0.06 -5.71
CA TYR A 102 8.70 -1.14 -6.66
C TYR A 102 9.87 -2.12 -6.67
N TYR A 103 9.55 -3.40 -6.56
CA TYR A 103 10.47 -4.54 -6.63
C TYR A 103 9.98 -5.50 -7.71
N GLY A 104 10.90 -6.13 -8.44
CA GLY A 104 10.56 -7.08 -9.50
C GLY A 104 10.95 -6.58 -10.89
N ASP A 105 10.38 -7.18 -11.89
CA ASP A 105 10.50 -6.77 -13.29
C ASP A 105 9.14 -6.80 -14.00
N PHE A 106 9.11 -6.33 -15.22
CA PHE A 106 7.88 -6.28 -16.02
C PHE A 106 7.66 -7.52 -16.88
N GLY A 107 8.44 -8.61 -16.67
CA GLY A 107 8.28 -9.85 -17.42
C GLY A 107 8.42 -9.67 -18.95
N GLY A 108 9.25 -8.73 -19.39
CA GLY A 108 9.40 -8.37 -20.80
C GLY A 108 8.41 -7.33 -21.32
N HIS A 109 7.38 -6.95 -20.53
CA HIS A 109 6.52 -5.83 -20.86
C HIS A 109 7.25 -4.49 -20.63
N LYS A 110 6.95 -3.52 -21.47
CA LYS A 110 7.46 -2.15 -21.31
C LYS A 110 6.33 -1.26 -20.78
N THR A 111 6.55 -0.66 -19.62
CA THR A 111 5.73 0.51 -19.25
C THR A 111 6.34 1.74 -19.91
N LEU A 112 5.49 2.58 -20.50
CA LEU A 112 5.88 3.91 -21.00
C LEU A 112 5.60 4.99 -19.94
N ARG A 113 5.22 4.57 -18.74
CA ARG A 113 4.80 5.44 -17.65
C ARG A 113 6.01 5.89 -16.84
N GLY A 114 6.02 7.15 -16.45
CA GLY A 114 7.01 7.67 -15.48
C GLY A 114 6.73 7.20 -14.06
N ASP A 115 7.68 7.44 -13.17
CA ASP A 115 7.63 7.09 -11.76
C ASP A 115 6.90 8.14 -10.88
N VAL A 116 6.29 9.16 -11.48
CA VAL A 116 5.39 10.10 -10.80
C VAL A 116 3.96 9.82 -11.24
N TRP A 117 3.14 9.34 -10.29
CA TRP A 117 1.74 8.99 -10.53
C TRP A 117 0.82 10.07 -9.95
N GLU A 118 0.10 10.78 -10.82
CA GLU A 118 -0.83 11.84 -10.43
C GLU A 118 -2.24 11.28 -10.24
N ILE A 119 -2.61 11.03 -8.98
CA ILE A 119 -3.90 10.48 -8.60
C ILE A 119 -4.46 11.27 -7.43
N LYS A 120 -5.65 11.85 -7.59
CA LYS A 120 -6.31 12.61 -6.53
C LYS A 120 -6.63 11.74 -5.33
N ARG A 121 -6.44 12.29 -4.13
CA ARG A 121 -6.98 11.65 -2.92
C ARG A 121 -8.50 11.55 -3.02
N GLN A 122 -9.03 10.39 -2.70
CA GLN A 122 -10.47 10.25 -2.48
C GLN A 122 -10.86 10.87 -1.13
N LYS A 123 -12.07 11.42 -1.02
CA LYS A 123 -12.61 11.87 0.27
C LYS A 123 -12.79 10.64 1.16
N ASN A 124 -12.09 10.63 2.28
CA ASN A 124 -12.15 9.53 3.24
C ASN A 124 -13.41 9.64 4.10
N THR A 125 -14.35 8.75 3.91
CA THR A 125 -15.53 8.60 4.76
C THR A 125 -15.45 7.35 5.65
N VAL A 126 -14.57 6.41 5.32
CA VAL A 126 -14.59 5.04 5.85
C VAL A 126 -13.30 4.66 6.60
N HIS A 127 -12.13 5.05 6.10
CA HIS A 127 -10.83 4.73 6.72
C HIS A 127 -9.91 5.95 6.69
N PRO A 128 -9.13 6.24 7.77
CA PRO A 128 -8.34 7.47 7.86
C PRO A 128 -7.26 7.62 6.77
N THR A 129 -6.73 6.52 6.27
CA THR A 129 -5.61 6.50 5.30
C THR A 129 -5.94 5.73 4.02
N MET A 130 -7.22 5.68 3.62
CA MET A 130 -7.67 4.95 2.44
C MET A 130 -6.85 5.34 1.19
N LYS A 131 -6.28 4.34 0.51
CA LYS A 131 -5.64 4.51 -0.79
C LYS A 131 -6.70 4.54 -1.91
N PRO A 132 -6.53 5.40 -2.93
CA PRO A 132 -7.38 5.35 -4.12
C PRO A 132 -7.27 4.00 -4.84
N VAL A 133 -8.38 3.46 -5.30
CA VAL A 133 -8.40 2.24 -6.12
C VAL A 133 -7.56 2.43 -7.38
N GLU A 134 -7.65 3.59 -8.02
CA GLU A 134 -6.88 3.97 -9.21
C GLU A 134 -5.36 3.83 -9.03
N LEU A 135 -4.84 4.05 -7.81
CA LEU A 135 -3.42 3.88 -7.52
C LEU A 135 -2.98 2.42 -7.68
N ILE A 136 -3.83 1.51 -7.25
CA ILE A 136 -3.59 0.07 -7.33
C ILE A 136 -3.84 -0.42 -8.76
N ASP A 137 -4.87 0.12 -9.43
CA ASP A 137 -5.13 -0.18 -10.85
C ASP A 137 -3.90 0.11 -11.72
N MET A 138 -3.19 1.22 -11.46
CA MET A 138 -1.97 1.55 -12.21
C MET A 138 -0.90 0.49 -12.05
N ALA A 139 -0.68 -0.01 -10.83
CA ALA A 139 0.27 -1.09 -10.60
C ALA A 139 -0.17 -2.39 -11.29
N MET A 140 -1.47 -2.69 -11.32
CA MET A 140 -2.00 -3.87 -11.98
C MET A 140 -1.89 -3.80 -13.50
N ILE A 141 -2.13 -2.64 -14.10
CA ILE A 141 -1.99 -2.43 -15.55
C ILE A 141 -0.54 -2.67 -15.99
N ASP A 142 0.42 -2.25 -15.18
CA ASP A 142 1.85 -2.47 -15.47
C ASP A 142 2.28 -3.95 -15.29
N GLN A 143 1.43 -4.80 -14.72
CA GLN A 143 1.69 -6.21 -14.43
C GLN A 143 0.55 -7.13 -14.97
N PRO A 144 0.31 -7.17 -16.29
CA PRO A 144 -0.88 -7.80 -16.87
C PRO A 144 -0.97 -9.32 -16.60
N ASP A 145 0.15 -10.00 -16.42
CA ASP A 145 0.23 -11.45 -16.24
C ASP A 145 0.07 -11.91 -14.79
N LYS A 146 0.08 -10.98 -13.83
CA LYS A 146 -0.01 -11.30 -12.40
C LYS A 146 -1.48 -11.46 -12.00
N LYS A 147 -1.90 -12.68 -11.65
CA LYS A 147 -3.32 -13.01 -11.37
C LYS A 147 -3.66 -12.99 -9.89
N ILE A 148 -2.75 -13.44 -9.03
CA ILE A 148 -2.97 -13.54 -7.60
C ILE A 148 -2.24 -12.40 -6.91
N VAL A 149 -3.00 -11.48 -6.32
CA VAL A 149 -2.50 -10.29 -5.62
C VAL A 149 -2.65 -10.48 -4.12
N TYR A 150 -1.56 -10.26 -3.38
CA TYR A 150 -1.56 -10.30 -1.93
C TYR A 150 -1.47 -8.88 -1.35
N ASP A 151 -2.25 -8.64 -0.30
CA ASP A 151 -2.18 -7.45 0.55
C ASP A 151 -2.29 -7.86 2.02
N GLY A 152 -1.22 -7.68 2.78
CA GLY A 152 -1.15 -8.03 4.20
C GLY A 152 -1.80 -7.00 5.13
N PHE A 153 -2.23 -5.85 4.60
CA PHE A 153 -2.77 -4.72 5.37
C PHE A 153 -3.98 -4.12 4.67
N GLY A 154 -5.09 -4.86 4.68
CA GLY A 154 -6.28 -4.60 3.89
C GLY A 154 -6.93 -3.23 4.10
N GLY A 155 -6.89 -2.71 5.32
CA GLY A 155 -7.45 -1.41 5.67
C GLY A 155 -8.91 -1.28 5.26
N SER A 156 -9.18 -0.46 4.25
CA SER A 156 -10.54 -0.29 3.72
C SER A 156 -10.86 -1.18 2.51
N GLY A 157 -9.96 -2.07 2.07
CA GLY A 157 -10.18 -3.01 0.96
C GLY A 157 -9.98 -2.42 -0.44
N SER A 158 -9.19 -1.35 -0.59
CA SER A 158 -8.96 -0.76 -1.92
C SER A 158 -8.29 -1.76 -2.88
N THR A 159 -7.40 -2.61 -2.38
CA THR A 159 -6.76 -3.68 -3.17
C THR A 159 -7.77 -4.72 -3.63
N LEU A 160 -8.73 -5.11 -2.78
CA LEU A 160 -9.79 -6.05 -3.17
C LEU A 160 -10.66 -5.49 -4.30
N ILE A 161 -11.09 -4.24 -4.18
CA ILE A 161 -11.90 -3.58 -5.22
C ILE A 161 -11.12 -3.46 -6.53
N SER A 162 -9.84 -3.11 -6.47
CA SER A 162 -8.99 -3.06 -7.66
C SER A 162 -8.82 -4.44 -8.30
N CYS A 163 -8.65 -5.50 -7.50
CA CYS A 163 -8.58 -6.88 -7.99
C CYS A 163 -9.88 -7.29 -8.71
N GLU A 164 -11.03 -7.03 -8.10
CA GLU A 164 -12.34 -7.31 -8.71
C GLU A 164 -12.50 -6.61 -10.06
N LYS A 165 -12.20 -5.30 -10.08
CA LYS A 165 -12.27 -4.48 -11.30
C LYS A 165 -11.34 -4.97 -12.42
N ASN A 166 -10.19 -5.54 -12.07
CA ASN A 166 -9.17 -6.02 -13.01
C ASN A 166 -9.18 -7.54 -13.21
N HIS A 167 -10.25 -8.23 -12.76
CA HIS A 167 -10.42 -9.68 -12.88
C HIS A 167 -9.25 -10.48 -12.30
N ARG A 168 -8.84 -10.15 -11.06
CA ARG A 168 -7.75 -10.81 -10.32
C ARG A 168 -8.23 -11.40 -9.01
N TYR A 169 -7.49 -12.36 -8.51
CA TYR A 169 -7.74 -12.97 -7.21
C TYR A 169 -7.00 -12.19 -6.13
N CYS A 170 -7.75 -11.65 -5.16
CA CYS A 170 -7.18 -11.01 -3.98
C CYS A 170 -6.99 -12.00 -2.84
N ARG A 171 -5.84 -11.97 -2.21
CA ARG A 171 -5.56 -12.60 -0.92
C ARG A 171 -5.19 -11.47 0.05
N MET A 172 -6.05 -11.24 1.02
CA MET A 172 -5.94 -10.07 1.88
C MET A 172 -5.99 -10.46 3.35
N MET A 173 -5.23 -9.76 4.19
CA MET A 173 -5.34 -9.84 5.63
C MET A 173 -5.70 -8.46 6.20
N GLU A 174 -6.49 -8.46 7.26
CA GLU A 174 -6.81 -7.28 8.05
C GLU A 174 -6.89 -7.67 9.53
N LEU A 175 -6.22 -6.89 10.37
CA LEU A 175 -6.10 -7.17 11.81
C LEU A 175 -7.35 -6.73 12.59
N ASP A 176 -8.02 -5.66 12.15
CA ASP A 176 -9.16 -5.10 12.84
C ASP A 176 -10.48 -5.66 12.29
N PRO A 177 -11.25 -6.44 13.09
CA PRO A 177 -12.53 -7.01 12.65
C PRO A 177 -13.50 -5.96 12.10
N LYS A 178 -13.49 -4.74 12.65
CA LYS A 178 -14.31 -3.63 12.16
C LYS A 178 -13.99 -3.29 10.70
N TYR A 179 -12.71 -3.31 10.31
CA TYR A 179 -12.32 -3.07 8.93
C TYR A 179 -12.54 -4.28 8.04
N CYS A 180 -12.53 -5.51 8.58
CA CYS A 180 -12.98 -6.67 7.83
C CYS A 180 -14.44 -6.51 7.36
N ASP A 181 -15.34 -6.05 8.22
CA ASP A 181 -16.74 -5.77 7.86
C ASP A 181 -16.85 -4.66 6.81
N VAL A 182 -16.02 -3.62 6.93
CA VAL A 182 -15.93 -2.53 5.94
C VAL A 182 -15.50 -3.06 4.57
N ILE A 183 -14.48 -3.92 4.52
CA ILE A 183 -13.97 -4.53 3.28
C ILE A 183 -15.08 -5.33 2.59
N ILE A 184 -15.76 -6.21 3.35
CA ILE A 184 -16.83 -7.06 2.83
C ILE A 184 -17.98 -6.19 2.29
N LYS A 185 -18.41 -5.20 3.08
CA LYS A 185 -19.50 -4.31 2.65
C LYS A 185 -19.15 -3.54 1.39
N ARG A 186 -17.94 -2.96 1.32
CA ARG A 186 -17.49 -2.22 0.12
C ARG A 186 -17.45 -3.12 -1.12
N TRP A 187 -17.01 -4.35 -0.95
CA TRP A 187 -16.99 -5.31 -2.05
C TRP A 187 -18.40 -5.68 -2.51
N GLN A 188 -19.32 -5.93 -1.57
CA GLN A 188 -20.73 -6.19 -1.88
C GLN A 188 -21.42 -5.00 -2.57
N ASP A 189 -21.10 -3.77 -2.14
CA ASP A 189 -21.66 -2.56 -2.76
C ASP A 189 -21.08 -2.30 -4.18
N PHE A 190 -19.92 -2.88 -4.48
CA PHE A 190 -19.24 -2.73 -5.77
C PHE A 190 -19.67 -3.79 -6.79
N THR A 191 -19.97 -5.02 -6.37
CA THR A 191 -20.33 -6.16 -7.22
C THR A 191 -21.83 -6.31 -7.37
#